data_449e88876cbb919e7efbdece91457345
#
_entry.id   449e88876cbb919e7efbdece91457345
#
_cell.length_a   1.000
_cell.length_b   1.000
_cell.length_c   1.000
_cell.angle_alpha   90.00
_cell.angle_beta   90.00
_cell.angle_gamma   90.00
#
_symmetry.space_group_name_H-M   'P 1'
#
loop_
_entity.id
_entity.type
_entity.pdbx_description
1 polymer ?
#
loop_
_entity_poly.entity_id
_entity_poly.type
_entity_poly.pdbx_seq_one_letter_code
_entity_poly.pdbx_strand_id
1 'polypeptide(L)'
;MDLAYLRAHPTQLPTFLAHQRIRETPVTGGSICAASRLTLDDGHSILTKSWPQRSGEPTPEGFFAAEAAGLHWLGEAEAVPVPEVLVALPDLLALAWVETGEPTPEAAERFGRDLARLHRAGAPAFGARWSGYIGALPQDNTEQDGPWSTWFAGRRLDPYLRLSVANGALTSTETALVEAVIERIGEFGGDEPPARIHGDLWPGNLLWGADGRVWLIDPAAHGGHRETDLAQLALFGGAAHGDRIMGAYQDEWPLAAGWRARVPLHQLHLLLVHTALFGAEYRAAVAAAARAALSAGRP
;
A
#
# COMPACT_ATOMS: atom_id res chain seq x y z
N MET A 1 29.12 11.30 6.94
CA MET A 1 27.86 11.44 7.71
C MET A 1 27.53 10.09 8.32
N ASP A 2 27.32 10.03 9.62
CA ASP A 2 26.83 8.86 10.32
C ASP A 2 25.32 8.96 10.59
N LEU A 3 24.71 7.86 11.04
CA LEU A 3 23.27 7.79 11.25
C LEU A 3 22.79 8.74 12.36
N ALA A 4 23.58 8.93 13.41
CA ALA A 4 23.25 9.85 14.51
C ALA A 4 23.20 11.30 14.03
N TYR A 5 24.19 11.70 13.21
CA TYR A 5 24.22 13.03 12.60
C TYR A 5 23.03 13.24 11.65
N LEU A 6 22.70 12.24 10.82
CA LEU A 6 21.56 12.32 9.90
C LEU A 6 20.25 12.52 10.65
N ARG A 7 20.00 11.78 11.74
CA ARG A 7 18.81 11.97 12.58
C ARG A 7 18.73 13.37 13.19
N ALA A 8 19.85 13.93 13.58
CA ALA A 8 19.92 15.28 14.14
C ALA A 8 19.79 16.38 13.07
N HIS A 9 20.20 16.09 11.82
CA HIS A 9 20.28 17.07 10.74
C HIS A 9 19.74 16.53 9.41
N PRO A 10 18.45 16.12 9.34
CA PRO A 10 17.89 15.44 8.16
C PRO A 10 17.96 16.29 6.87
N THR A 11 17.88 17.60 6.98
CA THR A 11 17.95 18.53 5.84
C THR A 11 19.33 18.64 5.19
N GLN A 12 20.37 18.09 5.82
CA GLN A 12 21.74 18.10 5.28
C GLN A 12 21.99 16.96 4.27
N LEU A 13 21.10 15.97 4.19
CA LEU A 13 21.29 14.81 3.30
C LEU A 13 21.46 15.21 1.84
N PRO A 14 20.67 16.11 1.24
CA PRO A 14 20.87 16.53 -0.17
C PRO A 14 22.25 17.15 -0.41
N THR A 15 22.74 18.00 0.52
CA THR A 15 24.07 18.61 0.45
C THR A 15 25.17 17.53 0.53
N PHE A 16 24.98 16.56 1.41
CA PHE A 16 25.90 15.44 1.56
C PHE A 16 25.94 14.58 0.27
N LEU A 17 24.81 14.25 -0.31
CA LEU A 17 24.72 13.51 -1.58
C LEU A 17 25.40 14.25 -2.73
N ALA A 18 25.27 15.58 -2.79
CA ALA A 18 25.84 16.39 -3.86
C ALA A 18 27.38 16.55 -3.78
N HIS A 19 27.97 16.51 -2.59
CA HIS A 19 29.37 16.89 -2.36
C HIS A 19 30.30 15.74 -1.95
N GLN A 20 29.76 14.57 -1.65
CA GLN A 20 30.57 13.44 -1.19
C GLN A 20 30.45 12.23 -2.13
N ARG A 21 31.55 11.49 -2.27
CA ARG A 21 31.55 10.20 -2.98
C ARG A 21 31.00 9.12 -2.06
N ILE A 22 29.66 9.00 -2.04
CA ILE A 22 28.99 7.95 -1.30
C ILE A 22 28.91 6.70 -2.16
N ARG A 23 29.02 5.54 -1.53
CA ARG A 23 28.72 4.28 -2.18
C ARG A 23 27.20 4.14 -2.31
N GLU A 24 26.71 4.50 -3.49
CA GLU A 24 25.31 4.36 -3.88
C GLU A 24 25.14 3.07 -4.68
N THR A 25 24.18 2.24 -4.28
CA THR A 25 23.82 1.03 -5.00
C THR A 25 22.35 1.12 -5.37
N PRO A 26 21.99 1.17 -6.68
CA PRO A 26 20.60 1.17 -7.09
C PRO A 26 19.86 -0.06 -6.56
N VAL A 27 18.65 0.15 -6.08
CA VAL A 27 17.73 -0.91 -5.64
C VAL A 27 16.73 -1.16 -6.77
N THR A 28 16.64 -2.40 -7.21
CA THR A 28 15.69 -2.83 -8.24
C THR A 28 14.39 -3.29 -7.59
N GLY A 29 13.24 -3.10 -8.28
CA GLY A 29 11.93 -3.60 -7.85
C GLY A 29 10.85 -2.53 -7.67
N GLY A 30 11.20 -1.24 -7.54
CA GLY A 30 10.21 -0.15 -7.54
C GLY A 30 9.84 0.29 -8.95
N SER A 31 8.53 0.46 -9.23
CA SER A 31 8.05 0.89 -10.55
C SER A 31 7.93 2.41 -10.71
N ILE A 32 7.90 3.16 -9.62
CA ILE A 32 7.54 4.59 -9.58
C ILE A 32 8.77 5.46 -9.28
N CYS A 33 9.48 5.21 -8.19
CA CYS A 33 10.62 6.01 -7.73
C CYS A 33 11.96 5.38 -8.13
N ALA A 34 12.98 6.22 -8.29
CA ALA A 34 14.36 5.78 -8.25
C ALA A 34 14.74 5.50 -6.79
N ALA A 35 15.21 4.30 -6.50
CA ALA A 35 15.60 3.89 -5.16
C ALA A 35 17.09 3.48 -5.12
N SER A 36 17.78 3.87 -4.05
CA SER A 36 19.19 3.52 -3.87
C SER A 36 19.49 3.20 -2.39
N ARG A 37 20.35 2.20 -2.18
CA ARG A 37 20.98 1.95 -0.89
C ARG A 37 22.22 2.80 -0.76
N LEU A 38 22.30 3.58 0.31
CA LEU A 38 23.49 4.34 0.68
C LEU A 38 24.13 3.71 1.91
N THR A 39 25.47 3.61 1.91
CA THR A 39 26.22 3.20 3.10
C THR A 39 26.87 4.44 3.73
N LEU A 40 26.57 4.69 4.99
CA LEU A 40 27.07 5.80 5.78
C LEU A 40 28.48 5.50 6.32
N ASP A 41 29.17 6.52 6.86
CA ASP A 41 30.55 6.43 7.36
C ASP A 41 30.69 5.49 8.57
N ASP A 42 29.62 5.29 9.33
CA ASP A 42 29.53 4.38 10.47
C ASP A 42 29.16 2.94 10.09
N GLY A 43 29.03 2.66 8.78
CA GLY A 43 28.66 1.36 8.23
C GLY A 43 27.15 1.08 8.19
N HIS A 44 26.30 1.95 8.73
CA HIS A 44 24.86 1.84 8.57
C HIS A 44 24.44 2.06 7.11
N SER A 45 23.37 1.44 6.72
CA SER A 45 22.76 1.66 5.41
C SER A 45 21.42 2.37 5.56
N ILE A 46 21.09 3.18 4.56
CA ILE A 46 19.78 3.81 4.41
C ILE A 46 19.25 3.56 3.00
N LEU A 47 17.94 3.57 2.84
CA LEU A 47 17.28 3.61 1.54
C LEU A 47 16.98 5.08 1.22
N THR A 48 17.29 5.53 0.02
CA THR A 48 16.80 6.79 -0.52
C THR A 48 15.85 6.56 -1.68
N LYS A 49 14.79 7.34 -1.74
CA LYS A 49 13.84 7.39 -2.87
C LYS A 49 13.79 8.81 -3.41
N SER A 50 13.85 8.94 -4.73
CA SER A 50 13.68 10.20 -5.44
C SER A 50 12.75 10.02 -6.64
N TRP A 51 12.14 11.13 -7.09
CA TRP A 51 11.31 11.09 -8.30
C TRP A 51 12.20 10.91 -9.54
N PRO A 52 11.80 10.04 -10.49
CA PRO A 52 12.64 9.77 -11.66
C PRO A 52 12.80 11.00 -12.54
N GLN A 53 14.02 11.47 -12.71
CA GLN A 53 14.34 12.64 -13.54
C GLN A 53 14.05 12.42 -15.06
N ARG A 54 13.80 11.17 -15.47
CA ARG A 54 13.57 10.81 -16.87
C ARG A 54 12.25 11.33 -17.44
N SER A 55 11.27 11.64 -16.58
CA SER A 55 9.98 12.18 -17.02
C SER A 55 10.00 13.66 -17.33
N GLY A 56 11.03 14.40 -16.86
CA GLY A 56 11.05 15.86 -16.93
C GLY A 56 9.97 16.53 -16.07
N GLU A 57 9.16 15.75 -15.37
CA GLU A 57 8.10 16.24 -14.50
C GLU A 57 8.63 16.41 -13.06
N PRO A 58 8.21 17.47 -12.37
CA PRO A 58 8.57 17.65 -10.97
C PRO A 58 7.94 16.57 -10.09
N THR A 59 8.53 16.30 -8.94
CA THR A 59 7.91 15.48 -7.90
C THR A 59 6.51 16.01 -7.59
N PRO A 60 5.47 15.17 -7.58
CA PRO A 60 4.14 15.61 -7.18
C PRO A 60 4.15 16.20 -5.77
N GLU A 61 3.38 17.27 -5.55
CA GLU A 61 3.36 17.97 -4.26
C GLU A 61 2.92 17.05 -3.12
N GLY A 62 3.73 16.96 -2.06
CA GLY A 62 3.43 16.13 -0.90
C GLY A 62 3.63 14.62 -1.10
N PHE A 63 4.19 14.17 -2.23
CA PHE A 63 4.34 12.76 -2.56
C PHE A 63 5.08 11.98 -1.46
N PHE A 64 6.31 12.38 -1.14
CA PHE A 64 7.10 11.73 -0.09
C PHE A 64 6.60 12.03 1.33
N ALA A 65 5.94 13.17 1.53
CA ALA A 65 5.30 13.47 2.80
C ALA A 65 4.12 12.52 3.09
N ALA A 66 3.37 12.12 2.07
CA ALA A 66 2.29 11.15 2.20
C ALA A 66 2.79 9.76 2.61
N GLU A 67 3.87 9.27 1.98
CA GLU A 67 4.49 8.00 2.36
C GLU A 67 5.04 8.05 3.79
N ALA A 68 5.75 9.13 4.13
CA ALA A 68 6.28 9.34 5.48
C ALA A 68 5.16 9.36 6.55
N ALA A 69 4.05 10.08 6.28
CA ALA A 69 2.89 10.11 7.16
C ALA A 69 2.27 8.73 7.33
N GLY A 70 2.14 7.97 6.25
CA GLY A 70 1.63 6.59 6.27
C GLY A 70 2.51 5.67 7.11
N LEU A 71 3.84 5.70 6.92
CA LEU A 71 4.79 4.90 7.70
C LEU A 71 4.74 5.26 9.19
N HIS A 72 4.75 6.54 9.54
CA HIS A 72 4.62 6.97 10.93
C HIS A 72 3.33 6.46 11.56
N TRP A 73 2.19 6.66 10.86
CA TRP A 73 0.89 6.25 11.38
C TRP A 73 0.77 4.73 11.55
N LEU A 74 1.28 3.93 10.62
CA LEU A 74 1.32 2.48 10.76
C LEU A 74 2.22 2.07 11.94
N GLY A 75 3.38 2.74 12.09
CA GLY A 75 4.34 2.48 13.16
C GLY A 75 3.80 2.76 14.57
N GLU A 76 2.90 3.76 14.73
CA GLU A 76 2.25 4.08 16.01
C GLU A 76 1.47 2.89 16.63
N ALA A 77 1.04 1.93 15.80
CA ALA A 77 0.35 0.73 16.30
C ALA A 77 1.30 -0.25 17.00
N GLU A 78 2.61 -0.13 16.83
CA GLU A 78 3.66 -1.01 17.39
C GLU A 78 3.40 -2.51 17.13
N ALA A 79 2.65 -2.82 16.07
CA ALA A 79 2.25 -4.18 15.71
C ALA A 79 3.16 -4.79 14.63
N VAL A 80 3.08 -4.27 13.40
CA VAL A 80 3.94 -4.69 12.29
C VAL A 80 5.07 -3.68 12.13
N PRO A 81 6.34 -4.09 11.96
CA PRO A 81 7.42 -3.13 11.76
C PRO A 81 7.33 -2.42 10.42
N VAL A 82 7.69 -1.15 10.43
CA VAL A 82 7.87 -0.30 9.26
C VAL A 82 9.24 0.36 9.34
N PRO A 83 9.90 0.68 8.22
CA PRO A 83 11.17 1.40 8.24
C PRO A 83 11.05 2.76 8.92
N GLU A 84 12.05 3.13 9.73
CA GLU A 84 12.15 4.47 10.32
C GLU A 84 12.30 5.51 9.20
N VAL A 85 11.50 6.56 9.23
CA VAL A 85 11.62 7.72 8.34
C VAL A 85 12.73 8.63 8.89
N LEU A 86 13.84 8.72 8.17
CA LEU A 86 15.00 9.55 8.55
C LEU A 86 14.93 10.94 7.94
N VAL A 87 14.44 11.04 6.70
CA VAL A 87 14.30 12.30 5.93
C VAL A 87 13.02 12.23 5.10
N ALA A 88 12.23 13.29 5.14
CA ALA A 88 11.09 13.49 4.25
C ALA A 88 11.14 14.93 3.71
N LEU A 89 11.64 15.09 2.49
CA LEU A 89 11.73 16.35 1.77
C LEU A 89 10.83 16.31 0.53
N PRO A 90 10.52 17.44 -0.11
CA PRO A 90 9.64 17.45 -1.28
C PRO A 90 10.06 16.52 -2.42
N ASP A 91 11.37 16.31 -2.61
CA ASP A 91 11.96 15.55 -3.72
C ASP A 91 12.80 14.32 -3.27
N LEU A 92 12.87 14.07 -1.96
CA LEU A 92 13.70 13.01 -1.38
C LEU A 92 13.07 12.41 -0.12
N LEU A 93 12.94 11.09 -0.09
CA LEU A 93 12.63 10.32 1.12
C LEU A 93 13.83 9.45 1.48
N ALA A 94 14.22 9.43 2.76
CA ALA A 94 15.22 8.49 3.25
C ALA A 94 14.65 7.68 4.43
N LEU A 95 14.84 6.37 4.35
CA LEU A 95 14.37 5.40 5.31
C LEU A 95 15.55 4.59 5.87
N ALA A 96 15.43 4.12 7.09
CA ALA A 96 16.36 3.12 7.62
C ALA A 96 16.33 1.87 6.72
N TRP A 97 17.51 1.32 6.43
CA TRP A 97 17.61 0.10 5.62
C TRP A 97 17.13 -1.11 6.41
N VAL A 98 16.32 -1.95 5.77
CA VAL A 98 15.90 -3.25 6.30
C VAL A 98 16.73 -4.34 5.62
N GLU A 99 17.52 -5.08 6.40
CA GLU A 99 18.22 -6.25 5.87
C GLU A 99 17.22 -7.37 5.63
N THR A 100 17.21 -7.91 4.41
CA THR A 100 16.25 -8.93 3.99
C THR A 100 16.78 -10.33 4.21
N GLY A 101 15.87 -11.27 4.46
CA GLY A 101 16.08 -12.71 4.59
C GLY A 101 15.09 -13.49 3.75
N GLU A 102 15.08 -14.80 3.93
CA GLU A 102 14.15 -15.68 3.23
C GLU A 102 12.78 -15.72 3.93
N PRO A 103 11.69 -15.88 3.17
CA PRO A 103 10.37 -16.15 3.74
C PRO A 103 10.36 -17.44 4.55
N THR A 104 9.84 -17.38 5.79
CA THR A 104 9.65 -18.57 6.62
C THR A 104 8.20 -18.71 7.10
N PRO A 105 7.72 -19.95 7.35
CA PRO A 105 6.40 -20.19 7.89
C PRO A 105 6.16 -19.47 9.22
N GLU A 106 7.16 -19.41 10.10
CA GLU A 106 7.10 -18.80 11.42
C GLU A 106 6.96 -17.26 11.32
N ALA A 107 7.72 -16.64 10.40
CA ALA A 107 7.59 -15.22 10.10
C ALA A 107 6.21 -14.89 9.52
N ALA A 108 5.69 -15.77 8.64
CA ALA A 108 4.35 -15.62 8.07
C ALA A 108 3.24 -15.69 9.13
N GLU A 109 3.30 -16.67 10.03
CA GLU A 109 2.32 -16.80 11.12
C GLU A 109 2.39 -15.63 12.09
N ARG A 110 3.62 -15.16 12.41
CA ARG A 110 3.81 -13.94 13.21
C ARG A 110 3.17 -12.76 12.54
N PHE A 111 3.48 -12.54 11.25
CA PHE A 111 2.93 -11.44 10.46
C PHE A 111 1.41 -11.47 10.42
N GLY A 112 0.77 -12.63 10.25
CA GLY A 112 -0.69 -12.75 10.27
C GLY A 112 -1.29 -12.22 11.57
N ARG A 113 -0.73 -12.59 12.73
CA ARG A 113 -1.17 -12.08 14.05
C ARG A 113 -0.90 -10.58 14.21
N ASP A 114 0.29 -10.15 13.81
CA ASP A 114 0.70 -8.74 13.94
C ASP A 114 -0.15 -7.84 13.01
N LEU A 115 -0.49 -8.29 11.80
CA LEU A 115 -1.40 -7.60 10.88
C LEU A 115 -2.81 -7.47 11.47
N ALA A 116 -3.32 -8.52 12.14
CA ALA A 116 -4.60 -8.45 12.84
C ALA A 116 -4.57 -7.39 13.95
N ARG A 117 -3.47 -7.27 14.69
CA ARG A 117 -3.28 -6.25 15.73
C ARG A 117 -3.18 -4.84 15.13
N LEU A 118 -2.46 -4.69 14.01
CA LEU A 118 -2.38 -3.43 13.26
C LEU A 118 -3.78 -2.95 12.84
N HIS A 119 -4.56 -3.81 12.22
CA HIS A 119 -5.92 -3.49 11.81
C HIS A 119 -6.82 -3.15 12.99
N ARG A 120 -6.68 -3.89 14.11
CA ARG A 120 -7.47 -3.68 15.34
C ARG A 120 -7.11 -2.37 16.07
N ALA A 121 -5.92 -1.80 15.84
CA ALA A 121 -5.59 -0.47 16.34
C ALA A 121 -6.57 0.59 15.82
N GLY A 122 -7.25 0.32 14.71
CA GLY A 122 -8.36 1.11 14.21
C GLY A 122 -7.94 2.46 13.61
N ALA A 123 -8.94 3.18 13.16
CA ALA A 123 -8.83 4.54 12.65
C ALA A 123 -10.07 5.35 13.09
N PRO A 124 -9.95 6.70 13.25
CA PRO A 124 -11.09 7.54 13.65
C PRO A 124 -12.20 7.60 12.59
N ALA A 125 -11.86 7.46 11.30
CA ALA A 125 -12.79 7.50 10.17
C ALA A 125 -12.24 6.69 9.01
N PHE A 126 -13.05 6.46 7.98
CA PHE A 126 -12.55 6.05 6.66
C PHE A 126 -11.84 7.23 6.02
N GLY A 127 -10.60 7.01 5.51
CA GLY A 127 -9.74 8.07 5.03
C GLY A 127 -8.58 8.38 5.95
N ALA A 128 -7.94 9.54 5.76
CA ALA A 128 -6.83 10.02 6.57
C ALA A 128 -6.75 11.55 6.53
N ARG A 129 -6.09 12.13 7.53
CA ARG A 129 -5.91 13.59 7.64
C ARG A 129 -4.88 14.17 6.66
N TRP A 130 -4.25 13.34 5.86
CA TRP A 130 -3.27 13.74 4.85
C TRP A 130 -3.73 13.29 3.45
N SER A 131 -3.33 14.04 2.43
CA SER A 131 -3.50 13.66 1.04
C SER A 131 -2.61 12.45 0.75
N GLY A 132 -3.16 11.44 0.08
CA GLY A 132 -2.46 10.20 -0.21
C GLY A 132 -1.99 10.08 -1.65
N TYR A 133 -1.16 9.08 -1.85
CA TYR A 133 -0.78 8.57 -3.16
C TYR A 133 -0.87 7.05 -3.16
N ILE A 134 -1.16 6.47 -4.32
CA ILE A 134 -1.06 5.04 -4.60
C ILE A 134 -0.32 4.88 -5.93
N GLY A 135 0.87 4.29 -5.88
CA GLY A 135 1.81 4.44 -6.98
C GLY A 135 2.07 5.92 -7.28
N ALA A 136 1.98 6.34 -8.53
CA ALA A 136 2.12 7.75 -8.92
C ALA A 136 0.80 8.54 -8.90
N LEU A 137 -0.33 7.90 -8.57
CA LEU A 137 -1.64 8.51 -8.65
C LEU A 137 -2.05 9.15 -7.32
N PRO A 138 -2.66 10.36 -7.35
CA PRO A 138 -3.29 10.92 -6.17
C PRO A 138 -4.34 9.97 -5.58
N GLN A 139 -4.35 9.83 -4.26
CA GLN A 139 -5.34 9.08 -3.51
C GLN A 139 -6.13 10.03 -2.61
N ASP A 140 -7.41 10.19 -2.88
CA ASP A 140 -8.29 11.01 -2.06
C ASP A 140 -8.57 10.32 -0.72
N ASN A 141 -7.94 10.83 0.32
CA ASN A 141 -8.08 10.37 1.70
C ASN A 141 -9.06 11.22 2.52
N THR A 142 -9.90 12.05 1.88
CA THR A 142 -10.88 12.85 2.62
C THR A 142 -11.69 11.95 3.55
N GLU A 143 -11.63 12.26 4.84
CA GLU A 143 -12.40 11.56 5.87
C GLU A 143 -13.90 11.77 5.63
N GLN A 144 -14.68 10.73 5.80
CA GLN A 144 -16.12 10.77 5.61
C GLN A 144 -16.81 9.89 6.65
N ASP A 145 -17.87 10.44 7.24
CA ASP A 145 -18.80 9.67 8.05
C ASP A 145 -19.74 8.84 7.17
N GLY A 146 -20.22 7.72 7.71
CA GLY A 146 -21.17 6.85 7.02
C GLY A 146 -20.61 5.49 6.64
N PRO A 147 -21.32 4.72 5.79
CA PRO A 147 -20.94 3.37 5.43
C PRO A 147 -19.63 3.31 4.64
N TRP A 148 -18.80 2.32 4.94
CA TRP A 148 -17.59 2.03 4.18
C TRP A 148 -17.86 1.92 2.68
N SER A 149 -18.95 1.27 2.30
CA SER A 149 -19.31 1.04 0.90
C SER A 149 -19.42 2.34 0.10
N THR A 150 -20.05 3.38 0.65
CA THR A 150 -20.15 4.70 0.00
C THR A 150 -18.79 5.37 -0.15
N TRP A 151 -17.97 5.34 0.90
CA TRP A 151 -16.63 5.90 0.88
C TRP A 151 -15.74 5.17 -0.14
N PHE A 152 -15.74 3.84 -0.10
CA PHE A 152 -14.93 3.01 -0.99
C PHE A 152 -15.33 3.17 -2.46
N ALA A 153 -16.62 3.19 -2.78
CA ALA A 153 -17.12 3.46 -4.12
C ALA A 153 -16.63 4.81 -4.65
N GLY A 154 -16.83 5.88 -3.87
CA GLY A 154 -16.54 7.25 -4.33
C GLY A 154 -15.06 7.63 -4.28
N ARG A 155 -14.26 7.03 -3.37
CA ARG A 155 -12.86 7.41 -3.16
C ARG A 155 -11.85 6.37 -3.67
N ARG A 156 -12.28 5.14 -3.91
CA ARG A 156 -11.39 4.03 -4.30
C ARG A 156 -11.76 3.38 -5.63
N LEU A 157 -13.02 3.29 -6.01
CA LEU A 157 -13.39 2.67 -7.28
C LEU A 157 -13.60 3.70 -8.40
N ASP A 158 -14.50 4.65 -8.22
CA ASP A 158 -14.90 5.61 -9.27
C ASP A 158 -13.74 6.46 -9.81
N PRO A 159 -12.83 7.03 -9.00
CA PRO A 159 -11.72 7.83 -9.53
C PRO A 159 -10.81 7.05 -10.48
N TYR A 160 -10.44 5.82 -10.10
CA TYR A 160 -9.53 5.00 -10.90
C TYR A 160 -10.23 4.33 -12.08
N LEU A 161 -11.54 4.08 -11.98
CA LEU A 161 -12.36 3.71 -13.14
C LEU A 161 -12.33 4.82 -14.19
N ARG A 162 -12.59 6.06 -13.79
CA ARG A 162 -12.55 7.23 -14.71
C ARG A 162 -11.19 7.42 -15.35
N LEU A 163 -10.10 7.30 -14.58
CA LEU A 163 -8.74 7.38 -15.11
C LEU A 163 -8.46 6.26 -16.14
N SER A 164 -8.87 5.03 -15.82
CA SER A 164 -8.69 3.88 -16.71
C SER A 164 -9.50 3.97 -18.00
N VAL A 165 -10.67 4.61 -17.95
CA VAL A 165 -11.48 4.92 -19.14
C VAL A 165 -10.83 6.05 -19.95
N ALA A 166 -10.40 7.12 -19.30
CA ALA A 166 -9.81 8.28 -19.96
C ALA A 166 -8.52 7.94 -20.73
N ASN A 167 -7.71 7.01 -20.22
CA ASN A 167 -6.48 6.56 -20.89
C ASN A 167 -6.73 5.38 -21.87
N GLY A 168 -7.99 4.96 -22.08
CA GLY A 168 -8.36 3.90 -23.03
C GLY A 168 -8.02 2.48 -22.56
N ALA A 169 -7.68 2.30 -21.29
CA ALA A 169 -7.31 1.00 -20.74
C ALA A 169 -8.50 0.05 -20.56
N LEU A 170 -9.70 0.60 -20.30
CA LEU A 170 -10.95 -0.16 -20.20
C LEU A 170 -11.89 0.15 -21.38
N THR A 171 -12.65 -0.85 -21.83
CA THR A 171 -13.71 -0.69 -22.82
C THR A 171 -15.05 -0.43 -22.11
N SER A 172 -16.09 -0.11 -22.87
CA SER A 172 -17.45 0.05 -22.34
C SER A 172 -17.96 -1.19 -21.59
N THR A 173 -17.50 -2.39 -21.98
CA THR A 173 -17.91 -3.64 -21.33
C THR A 173 -17.36 -3.74 -19.90
N GLU A 174 -16.06 -3.49 -19.69
CA GLU A 174 -15.45 -3.52 -18.35
C GLU A 174 -15.97 -2.35 -17.51
N THR A 175 -16.12 -1.17 -18.12
CA THR A 175 -16.69 0.01 -17.44
C THR A 175 -18.06 -0.31 -16.86
N ALA A 176 -18.98 -0.86 -17.66
CA ALA A 176 -20.33 -1.22 -17.21
C ALA A 176 -20.32 -2.27 -16.07
N LEU A 177 -19.37 -3.23 -16.09
CA LEU A 177 -19.22 -4.19 -14.99
C LEU A 177 -18.82 -3.52 -13.68
N VAL A 178 -17.86 -2.59 -13.72
CA VAL A 178 -17.39 -1.88 -12.52
C VAL A 178 -18.46 -0.92 -12.01
N GLU A 179 -19.16 -0.20 -12.90
CA GLU A 179 -20.30 0.64 -12.54
C GLU A 179 -21.40 -0.16 -11.83
N ALA A 180 -21.74 -1.36 -12.34
CA ALA A 180 -22.70 -2.23 -11.67
C ALA A 180 -22.23 -2.71 -10.28
N VAL A 181 -20.93 -2.90 -10.06
CA VAL A 181 -20.37 -3.16 -8.71
C VAL A 181 -20.55 -1.94 -7.82
N ILE A 182 -20.23 -0.74 -8.32
CA ILE A 182 -20.35 0.52 -7.56
C ILE A 182 -21.82 0.76 -7.16
N GLU A 183 -22.76 0.58 -8.07
CA GLU A 183 -24.21 0.75 -7.81
C GLU A 183 -24.72 -0.20 -6.72
N ARG A 184 -24.18 -1.41 -6.66
CA ARG A 184 -24.63 -2.46 -5.75
C ARG A 184 -23.75 -2.68 -4.55
N ILE A 185 -22.75 -1.83 -4.33
CA ILE A 185 -21.68 -2.08 -3.33
C ILE A 185 -22.22 -2.27 -1.91
N GLY A 186 -23.31 -1.60 -1.56
CA GLY A 186 -23.98 -1.75 -0.26
C GLY A 186 -24.66 -3.12 -0.05
N GLU A 187 -24.83 -3.92 -1.11
CA GLU A 187 -25.46 -5.24 -1.03
C GLU A 187 -24.46 -6.35 -0.64
N PHE A 188 -23.15 -6.11 -0.77
CA PHE A 188 -22.13 -7.14 -0.56
C PHE A 188 -21.80 -7.39 0.92
N GLY A 189 -22.32 -6.58 1.84
CA GLY A 189 -22.12 -6.72 3.27
C GLY A 189 -20.70 -6.34 3.72
N GLY A 190 -20.36 -6.73 4.95
CA GLY A 190 -19.03 -6.48 5.49
C GLY A 190 -18.89 -5.12 6.17
N ASP A 191 -19.97 -4.59 6.75
CA ASP A 191 -19.91 -3.38 7.56
C ASP A 191 -19.03 -3.65 8.80
N GLU A 192 -17.86 -3.02 8.81
CA GLU A 192 -16.91 -3.04 9.91
C GLU A 192 -16.45 -1.60 10.23
N PRO A 193 -16.03 -1.33 11.46
CA PRO A 193 -15.42 -0.04 11.79
C PRO A 193 -14.13 0.18 11.01
N PRO A 194 -13.69 1.45 10.82
CA PRO A 194 -12.44 1.75 10.16
C PRO A 194 -11.27 1.06 10.83
N ALA A 195 -10.55 0.24 10.09
CA ALA A 195 -9.30 -0.39 10.49
C ALA A 195 -8.10 0.45 10.04
N ARG A 196 -6.98 0.33 10.72
CA ARG A 196 -5.71 0.90 10.30
C ARG A 196 -5.10 0.00 9.22
N ILE A 197 -5.24 0.37 7.94
CA ILE A 197 -4.78 -0.44 6.83
C ILE A 197 -3.55 0.14 6.12
N HIS A 198 -2.78 -0.74 5.50
CA HIS A 198 -1.67 -0.38 4.63
C HIS A 198 -2.17 0.26 3.32
N GLY A 199 -3.25 -0.25 2.76
CA GLY A 199 -3.95 0.28 1.58
C GLY A 199 -3.34 -0.11 0.24
N ASP A 200 -2.11 -0.60 0.21
CA ASP A 200 -1.42 -1.18 -0.95
C ASP A 200 -0.66 -2.46 -0.55
N LEU A 201 -1.32 -3.39 0.15
CA LEU A 201 -0.68 -4.56 0.75
C LEU A 201 -0.60 -5.75 -0.23
N TRP A 202 0.02 -5.57 -1.37
CA TRP A 202 0.35 -6.68 -2.26
C TRP A 202 1.73 -7.28 -1.87
N PRO A 203 2.07 -8.51 -2.34
CA PRO A 203 3.29 -9.20 -1.91
C PRO A 203 4.60 -8.43 -2.11
N GLY A 204 4.66 -7.52 -3.10
CA GLY A 204 5.85 -6.70 -3.35
C GLY A 204 6.14 -5.66 -2.27
N ASN A 205 5.15 -5.32 -1.44
CA ASN A 205 5.30 -4.36 -0.33
C ASN A 205 5.56 -5.05 1.02
N LEU A 206 5.89 -6.37 0.99
CA LEU A 206 6.35 -7.13 2.14
C LEU A 206 7.86 -7.36 2.03
N LEU A 207 8.63 -6.87 3.00
CA LEU A 207 10.03 -7.24 3.14
C LEU A 207 10.15 -8.33 4.23
N TRP A 208 10.65 -9.48 3.84
CA TRP A 208 11.01 -10.56 4.77
C TRP A 208 12.36 -10.19 5.39
N GLY A 209 12.34 -9.75 6.64
CA GLY A 209 13.52 -9.28 7.35
C GLY A 209 14.42 -10.42 7.80
N ALA A 210 15.74 -10.17 7.81
CA ALA A 210 16.73 -11.11 8.37
C ALA A 210 16.54 -11.32 9.89
N ASP A 211 15.75 -10.45 10.54
CA ASP A 211 15.33 -10.56 11.94
C ASP A 211 14.15 -11.54 12.17
N GLY A 212 13.68 -12.21 11.10
CA GLY A 212 12.55 -13.14 11.14
C GLY A 212 11.19 -12.44 11.28
N ARG A 213 11.09 -11.16 10.92
CA ARG A 213 9.83 -10.39 10.87
C ARG A 213 9.51 -9.99 9.44
N VAL A 214 8.23 -9.73 9.18
CA VAL A 214 7.79 -9.10 7.92
C VAL A 214 7.64 -7.61 8.16
N TRP A 215 8.28 -6.81 7.34
CA TRP A 215 8.25 -5.35 7.35
C TRP A 215 7.34 -4.83 6.25
N LEU A 216 6.57 -3.79 6.53
CA LEU A 216 5.71 -3.12 5.54
C LEU A 216 6.42 -1.90 4.96
N ILE A 217 6.36 -1.78 3.63
CA ILE A 217 6.94 -0.66 2.88
C ILE A 217 5.94 -0.10 1.88
N ASP A 218 6.17 1.11 1.38
CA ASP A 218 5.40 1.74 0.30
C ASP A 218 3.88 1.83 0.60
N PRO A 219 3.47 2.32 1.78
CA PRO A 219 2.06 2.33 2.13
C PRO A 219 1.26 3.42 1.40
N ALA A 220 0.02 3.09 1.05
CA ALA A 220 -1.05 4.02 0.74
C ALA A 220 -2.03 4.14 1.94
N ALA A 221 -1.48 4.33 3.14
CA ALA A 221 -2.14 4.11 4.42
C ALA A 221 -3.32 5.05 4.69
N HIS A 222 -4.39 4.47 5.22
CA HIS A 222 -5.61 5.19 5.60
C HIS A 222 -6.51 4.32 6.48
N GLY A 223 -7.50 4.92 7.10
CA GLY A 223 -8.61 4.19 7.70
C GLY A 223 -9.44 3.53 6.62
N GLY A 224 -9.50 2.21 6.61
CA GLY A 224 -10.18 1.43 5.58
C GLY A 224 -10.81 0.15 6.12
N HIS A 225 -11.28 -0.70 5.22
CA HIS A 225 -11.78 -2.02 5.58
C HIS A 225 -10.62 -3.02 5.61
N ARG A 226 -10.47 -3.77 6.71
CA ARG A 226 -9.35 -4.72 6.87
C ARG A 226 -9.26 -5.80 5.81
N GLU A 227 -10.41 -6.21 5.23
CA GLU A 227 -10.44 -7.18 4.14
C GLU A 227 -9.73 -6.66 2.87
N THR A 228 -9.55 -5.33 2.71
CA THR A 228 -8.83 -4.76 1.57
C THR A 228 -7.37 -5.21 1.55
N ASP A 229 -6.65 -5.05 2.65
CA ASP A 229 -5.25 -5.51 2.74
C ASP A 229 -5.15 -7.03 2.56
N LEU A 230 -6.05 -7.78 3.19
CA LEU A 230 -6.04 -9.25 3.08
C LEU A 230 -6.33 -9.74 1.65
N ALA A 231 -7.21 -9.07 0.94
CA ALA A 231 -7.51 -9.39 -0.46
C ALA A 231 -6.33 -9.06 -1.39
N GLN A 232 -5.62 -7.97 -1.10
CA GLN A 232 -4.45 -7.54 -1.87
C GLN A 232 -3.26 -8.50 -1.71
N LEU A 233 -3.08 -9.13 -0.54
CA LEU A 233 -2.06 -10.16 -0.31
C LEU A 233 -2.17 -11.37 -1.26
N ALA A 234 -3.35 -11.61 -1.82
CA ALA A 234 -3.59 -12.70 -2.77
C ALA A 234 -3.39 -12.29 -4.24
N LEU A 235 -3.14 -11.01 -4.53
CA LEU A 235 -2.88 -10.53 -5.90
C LEU A 235 -1.46 -10.88 -6.38
N PHE A 236 -1.28 -10.86 -7.68
CA PHE A 236 0.03 -10.95 -8.37
C PHE A 236 0.88 -12.17 -7.96
N GLY A 237 0.22 -13.31 -7.81
CA GLY A 237 0.86 -14.58 -7.42
C GLY A 237 0.72 -14.92 -5.94
N GLY A 238 0.26 -13.98 -5.12
CA GLY A 238 0.04 -14.17 -3.70
C GLY A 238 1.31 -14.07 -2.85
N ALA A 239 1.14 -13.77 -1.57
CA ALA A 239 2.24 -13.70 -0.62
C ALA A 239 2.81 -15.10 -0.31
N ALA A 240 4.13 -15.19 -0.11
CA ALA A 240 4.77 -16.41 0.36
C ALA A 240 4.10 -16.85 1.68
N HIS A 241 3.82 -18.14 1.79
CA HIS A 241 3.10 -18.71 2.94
C HIS A 241 1.74 -18.04 3.23
N GLY A 242 1.02 -17.55 2.20
CA GLY A 242 -0.24 -16.80 2.35
C GLY A 242 -1.30 -17.52 3.20
N ASP A 243 -1.43 -18.84 3.08
CA ASP A 243 -2.34 -19.64 3.92
C ASP A 243 -1.99 -19.57 5.41
N ARG A 244 -0.68 -19.51 5.75
CA ARG A 244 -0.20 -19.35 7.12
C ARG A 244 -0.51 -17.95 7.66
N ILE A 245 -0.29 -16.93 6.82
CA ILE A 245 -0.66 -15.54 7.15
C ILE A 245 -2.15 -15.47 7.48
N MET A 246 -3.00 -15.97 6.58
CA MET A 246 -4.46 -15.93 6.73
C MET A 246 -4.97 -16.76 7.89
N GLY A 247 -4.39 -17.93 8.14
CA GLY A 247 -4.73 -18.78 9.30
C GLY A 247 -4.45 -18.05 10.61
N ALA A 248 -3.20 -17.57 10.79
CA ALA A 248 -2.77 -16.86 11.98
C ALA A 248 -3.52 -15.52 12.18
N TYR A 249 -3.88 -14.82 11.10
CA TYR A 249 -4.74 -13.63 11.16
C TYR A 249 -6.12 -13.96 11.74
N GLN A 250 -6.75 -15.03 11.23
CA GLN A 250 -8.09 -15.43 11.67
C GLN A 250 -8.11 -16.01 13.09
N ASP A 251 -7.03 -16.66 13.53
CA ASP A 251 -6.87 -17.11 14.92
C ASP A 251 -6.83 -15.91 15.87
N GLU A 252 -6.19 -14.81 15.47
CA GLU A 252 -6.10 -13.57 16.28
C GLU A 252 -7.37 -12.72 16.18
N TRP A 253 -7.94 -12.57 14.99
CA TRP A 253 -9.14 -11.78 14.75
C TRP A 253 -9.99 -12.36 13.61
N PRO A 254 -10.97 -13.22 13.93
CA PRO A 254 -11.81 -13.87 12.91
C PRO A 254 -12.48 -12.88 11.96
N LEU A 255 -12.53 -13.24 10.70
CA LEU A 255 -13.22 -12.47 9.66
C LEU A 255 -14.73 -12.77 9.67
N ALA A 256 -15.52 -11.78 9.25
CA ALA A 256 -16.96 -11.92 9.12
C ALA A 256 -17.32 -13.02 8.11
N ALA A 257 -18.48 -13.66 8.32
CA ALA A 257 -19.00 -14.66 7.38
C ALA A 257 -19.07 -14.09 5.96
N GLY A 258 -18.74 -14.91 4.97
CA GLY A 258 -18.78 -14.50 3.56
C GLY A 258 -17.55 -13.69 3.08
N TRP A 259 -16.55 -13.44 3.89
CA TRP A 259 -15.38 -12.65 3.50
C TRP A 259 -14.69 -13.14 2.22
N ARG A 260 -14.63 -14.46 1.99
CA ARG A 260 -14.04 -15.02 0.76
C ARG A 260 -14.78 -14.57 -0.50
N ALA A 261 -16.09 -14.40 -0.41
CA ALA A 261 -16.92 -13.93 -1.51
C ALA A 261 -16.70 -12.44 -1.80
N ARG A 262 -16.23 -11.65 -0.79
CA ARG A 262 -15.90 -10.23 -0.93
C ARG A 262 -14.47 -9.96 -1.43
N VAL A 263 -13.57 -10.93 -1.42
CA VAL A 263 -12.20 -10.77 -1.90
C VAL A 263 -12.12 -10.08 -3.27
N PRO A 264 -12.88 -10.48 -4.30
CA PRO A 264 -12.83 -9.82 -5.60
C PRO A 264 -13.25 -8.35 -5.56
N LEU A 265 -14.19 -7.96 -4.71
CA LEU A 265 -14.59 -6.56 -4.52
C LEU A 265 -13.43 -5.73 -4.00
N HIS A 266 -12.74 -6.21 -2.95
CA HIS A 266 -11.60 -5.50 -2.35
C HIS A 266 -10.38 -5.44 -3.29
N GLN A 267 -10.17 -6.47 -4.11
CA GLN A 267 -9.10 -6.49 -5.12
C GLN A 267 -9.33 -5.48 -6.25
N LEU A 268 -10.60 -5.15 -6.54
CA LEU A 268 -10.97 -4.31 -7.67
C LEU A 268 -10.32 -2.92 -7.61
N HIS A 269 -10.14 -2.34 -6.41
CA HIS A 269 -9.45 -1.06 -6.25
C HIS A 269 -8.03 -1.11 -6.80
N LEU A 270 -7.21 -2.05 -6.32
CA LEU A 270 -5.80 -2.12 -6.75
C LEU A 270 -5.67 -2.51 -8.23
N LEU A 271 -6.57 -3.34 -8.74
CA LEU A 271 -6.62 -3.68 -10.16
C LEU A 271 -6.96 -2.47 -11.05
N LEU A 272 -7.87 -1.60 -10.60
CA LEU A 272 -8.18 -0.33 -11.29
C LEU A 272 -7.01 0.64 -11.22
N VAL A 273 -6.32 0.74 -10.09
CA VAL A 273 -5.08 1.52 -9.97
C VAL A 273 -4.03 1.04 -10.98
N HIS A 274 -3.80 -0.27 -11.08
CA HIS A 274 -2.86 -0.84 -12.05
C HIS A 274 -3.30 -0.59 -13.48
N THR A 275 -4.58 -0.67 -13.78
CA THR A 275 -5.12 -0.34 -15.11
C THR A 275 -4.90 1.14 -15.45
N ALA A 276 -5.08 2.04 -14.47
CA ALA A 276 -4.84 3.47 -14.65
C ALA A 276 -3.36 3.81 -14.86
N LEU A 277 -2.44 3.09 -14.19
CA LEU A 277 -0.98 3.30 -14.27
C LEU A 277 -0.35 2.63 -15.49
N PHE A 278 -0.73 1.38 -15.76
CA PHE A 278 -0.01 0.50 -16.69
C PHE A 278 -0.83 0.10 -17.92
N GLY A 279 -2.09 0.55 -18.00
CA GLY A 279 -2.92 0.37 -19.19
C GLY A 279 -3.65 -0.98 -19.24
N ALA A 280 -3.96 -1.43 -20.47
CA ALA A 280 -4.90 -2.51 -20.75
C ALA A 280 -4.44 -3.91 -20.30
N GLU A 281 -3.22 -4.08 -19.82
CA GLU A 281 -2.67 -5.36 -19.36
C GLU A 281 -3.54 -5.97 -18.23
N TYR A 282 -4.08 -5.14 -17.36
CA TYR A 282 -4.89 -5.55 -16.21
C TYR A 282 -6.41 -5.61 -16.50
N ARG A 283 -6.85 -5.30 -17.74
CA ARG A 283 -8.28 -5.29 -18.15
C ARG A 283 -9.00 -6.58 -17.83
N ALA A 284 -8.39 -7.71 -18.17
CA ALA A 284 -9.00 -9.02 -17.95
C ALA A 284 -9.20 -9.32 -16.46
N ALA A 285 -8.25 -8.91 -15.61
CA ALA A 285 -8.32 -9.06 -14.17
C ALA A 285 -9.42 -8.19 -13.55
N VAL A 286 -9.56 -6.93 -14.00
CA VAL A 286 -10.67 -6.05 -13.61
C VAL A 286 -12.01 -6.68 -13.96
N ALA A 287 -12.19 -7.17 -15.20
CA ALA A 287 -13.43 -7.81 -15.62
C ALA A 287 -13.75 -9.07 -14.81
N ALA A 288 -12.74 -9.88 -14.51
CA ALA A 288 -12.91 -11.10 -13.72
C ALA A 288 -13.33 -10.78 -12.27
N ALA A 289 -12.66 -9.82 -11.63
CA ALA A 289 -12.96 -9.38 -10.27
C ALA A 289 -14.37 -8.77 -10.18
N ALA A 290 -14.76 -7.91 -11.12
CA ALA A 290 -16.08 -7.31 -11.14
C ALA A 290 -17.21 -8.36 -11.32
N ARG A 291 -17.04 -9.33 -12.24
CA ARG A 291 -18.01 -10.44 -12.41
C ARG A 291 -18.11 -11.31 -11.16
N ALA A 292 -16.98 -11.62 -10.53
CA ALA A 292 -16.96 -12.45 -9.32
C ALA A 292 -17.68 -11.72 -8.17
N ALA A 293 -17.42 -10.43 -7.96
CA ALA A 293 -18.11 -9.62 -6.96
C ALA A 293 -19.62 -9.60 -7.19
N LEU A 294 -20.06 -9.32 -8.43
CA LEU A 294 -21.50 -9.32 -8.80
C LEU A 294 -22.17 -10.69 -8.63
N SER A 295 -21.42 -11.77 -8.79
CA SER A 295 -21.94 -13.13 -8.59
C SER A 295 -22.10 -13.48 -7.12
N ALA A 296 -21.23 -12.97 -6.25
CA ALA A 296 -21.26 -13.20 -4.82
C ALA A 296 -22.41 -12.47 -4.11
N GLY A 297 -22.83 -11.32 -4.64
CA GLY A 297 -23.95 -10.53 -4.10
C GLY A 297 -25.35 -10.99 -4.59
N ARG A 298 -25.47 -12.16 -5.20
CA ARG A 298 -26.79 -12.75 -5.51
C ARG A 298 -27.26 -13.57 -4.31
N PRO A 299 -28.48 -13.29 -3.79
CA PRO A 299 -29.09 -14.05 -2.70
C PRO A 299 -29.34 -15.51 -3.10
#